data_9ae46c7f00e525da940d7b8edba8dcb9
#
_entry.id   9ae46c7f00e525da940d7b8edba8dcb9
#
_cell.length_a   1.000
_cell.length_b   1.000
_cell.length_c   1.000
_cell.angle_alpha   90.00
_cell.angle_beta   90.00
_cell.angle_gamma   90.00
#
_symmetry.space_group_name_H-M   'P 1'
#
loop_
_entity.id
_entity.type
_entity.pdbx_description
1 polymer ?
#
loop_
_entity_poly.entity_id
_entity_poly.type
_entity_poly.pdbx_seq_one_letter_code
_entity_poly.pdbx_strand_id
1 'polypeptide(L)'
;MERLIIQYSIIILLVTSKMFAQDYNKDAYLKDYSGEMIITTQVRGERNKAILRGTEADKNREFVLRNYTGIQPSIYPAWDGGFWPKKKPSSLENFKVETAFLDELVNWGVENEFHIMHHCLIFPNKYFPSWFSKTNYSANELEFIIETFISEVINSNDNKNKVDVFNVINEIFAMGKSGKYRVSGDEKEDCKWMDMGFEKDMSGLKGEQKINEEHPVFVRKVFDIASNLTDAKLEIRDFNIAFGGKKADGVYQLIKHLKNTGVRVDAVGFQCHLNAGLNYNYENLRKNILRFIDLGVEVYITELDVGLNLWGQGDNRKKVSDVIKTEADWEWFFEEQNKIYYNLVKTAKEAGVKIISDWGFRDDIPYGGWRKDQKAWMVNKDYSRKGAYYAVLKALYDSKN
;
A
#
# COMPACT_ATOMS: atom_id res chain seq x y z
N MET A 1 40.05 43.99 -0.78
CA MET A 1 39.10 43.25 0.09
C MET A 1 38.06 42.46 -0.72
N GLU A 2 37.47 43.05 -1.74
CA GLU A 2 36.44 42.34 -2.56
C GLU A 2 36.92 41.07 -3.28
N ARG A 3 38.14 41.01 -3.80
CA ARG A 3 38.68 39.80 -4.46
C ARG A 3 38.93 38.63 -3.48
N LEU A 4 39.21 38.90 -2.22
CA LEU A 4 39.38 37.84 -1.22
C LEU A 4 38.03 37.23 -0.79
N ILE A 5 36.99 38.06 -0.72
CA ILE A 5 35.62 37.57 -0.37
C ILE A 5 35.05 36.67 -1.44
N ILE A 6 35.27 36.98 -2.71
CA ILE A 6 34.81 36.16 -3.83
C ILE A 6 35.54 34.78 -3.88
N GLN A 7 36.84 34.75 -3.57
CA GLN A 7 37.57 33.47 -3.51
C GLN A 7 37.13 32.59 -2.33
N TYR A 8 36.84 33.16 -1.16
CA TYR A 8 36.33 32.41 -0.02
C TYR A 8 34.89 31.88 -0.27
N SER A 9 34.04 32.68 -0.92
CA SER A 9 32.67 32.25 -1.27
C SER A 9 32.68 31.11 -2.29
N ILE A 10 33.58 31.13 -3.27
CA ILE A 10 33.70 30.02 -4.29
C ILE A 10 34.30 28.77 -3.64
N ILE A 11 35.25 28.90 -2.71
CA ILE A 11 35.83 27.77 -1.99
C ILE A 11 34.80 27.14 -1.05
N ILE A 12 33.98 27.92 -0.36
CA ILE A 12 32.90 27.42 0.48
C ILE A 12 31.81 26.74 -0.34
N LEU A 13 31.42 27.28 -1.49
CA LEU A 13 30.48 26.63 -2.42
C LEU A 13 31.05 25.32 -3.00
N LEU A 14 32.33 25.25 -3.33
CA LEU A 14 33.00 24.05 -3.83
C LEU A 14 33.23 23.00 -2.73
N VAL A 15 33.44 23.41 -1.49
CA VAL A 15 33.57 22.49 -0.33
C VAL A 15 32.22 21.94 0.08
N THR A 16 31.16 22.77 0.09
CA THR A 16 29.80 22.30 0.36
C THR A 16 29.25 21.39 -0.75
N SER A 17 29.60 21.65 -2.02
CA SER A 17 29.23 20.73 -3.12
C SER A 17 29.98 19.41 -3.09
N LYS A 18 31.21 19.35 -2.54
CA LYS A 18 31.96 18.10 -2.37
C LYS A 18 31.56 17.30 -1.12
N MET A 19 30.95 17.91 -0.09
CA MET A 19 30.44 17.19 1.08
C MET A 19 29.14 16.39 0.78
N PHE A 20 28.50 16.61 -0.36
CA PHE A 20 27.29 15.87 -0.77
C PHE A 20 27.53 14.87 -1.92
N ALA A 21 28.77 14.67 -2.33
CA ALA A 21 29.12 13.72 -3.41
C ALA A 21 29.86 12.50 -2.84
N GLN A 22 29.22 11.75 -1.95
CA GLN A 22 29.58 10.34 -1.84
C GLN A 22 28.85 9.64 -2.99
N ASP A 23 29.60 9.21 -4.01
CA ASP A 23 29.07 8.63 -5.23
C ASP A 23 28.43 7.27 -4.90
N TYR A 24 27.10 7.22 -4.79
CA TYR A 24 26.38 5.95 -4.84
C TYR A 24 26.46 5.38 -6.27
N ASN A 25 26.56 4.07 -6.37
CA ASN A 25 26.60 3.42 -7.68
C ASN A 25 25.22 3.54 -8.36
N LYS A 26 25.15 4.33 -9.44
CA LYS A 26 23.91 4.53 -10.22
C LYS A 26 23.49 3.27 -10.99
N ASP A 27 24.41 2.34 -11.23
CA ASP A 27 24.12 1.07 -11.89
C ASP A 27 23.56 0.02 -10.93
N ALA A 28 23.63 0.26 -9.61
CA ALA A 28 23.06 -0.61 -8.59
C ALA A 28 21.55 -0.75 -8.75
N TYR A 29 21.00 -1.82 -8.18
CA TYR A 29 19.56 -2.07 -8.10
C TYR A 29 19.01 -1.65 -6.73
N LEU A 30 17.70 -1.45 -6.64
CA LEU A 30 17.06 -0.99 -5.38
C LEU A 30 17.42 -1.91 -4.21
N LYS A 31 17.39 -3.23 -4.42
CA LYS A 31 17.71 -4.22 -3.39
C LYS A 31 19.15 -4.16 -2.88
N ASP A 32 20.10 -3.62 -3.66
CA ASP A 32 21.51 -3.55 -3.26
C ASP A 32 21.75 -2.56 -2.11
N TYR A 33 20.82 -1.61 -1.90
CA TYR A 33 20.87 -0.63 -0.81
C TYR A 33 19.73 -0.75 0.19
N SER A 34 18.88 -1.77 0.05
CA SER A 34 17.75 -1.96 0.97
C SER A 34 18.19 -2.29 2.41
N GLY A 35 19.30 -3.03 2.56
CA GLY A 35 19.72 -3.55 3.85
C GLY A 35 18.69 -4.54 4.41
N GLU A 36 18.24 -4.32 5.63
CA GLU A 36 17.17 -5.12 6.24
C GLU A 36 15.75 -4.75 5.79
N MET A 37 15.61 -3.62 5.08
CA MET A 37 14.30 -3.21 4.55
C MET A 37 13.93 -4.08 3.35
N ILE A 38 12.73 -4.62 3.37
CA ILE A 38 12.17 -5.37 2.26
C ILE A 38 11.60 -4.39 1.25
N ILE A 39 12.00 -4.55 -0.03
CA ILE A 39 11.45 -3.77 -1.13
C ILE A 39 10.62 -4.68 -2.01
N THR A 40 9.33 -4.39 -2.11
CA THR A 40 8.38 -5.18 -2.90
C THR A 40 7.77 -4.35 -4.03
N THR A 41 7.19 -5.02 -5.00
CA THR A 41 6.33 -4.38 -6.00
C THR A 41 5.03 -5.14 -6.18
N GLN A 42 3.98 -4.40 -6.52
CA GLN A 42 2.70 -5.02 -6.84
C GLN A 42 2.81 -5.91 -8.07
N VAL A 43 2.35 -7.14 -7.93
CA VAL A 43 2.13 -8.07 -9.04
C VAL A 43 0.67 -8.51 -9.04
N ARG A 44 0.08 -8.65 -10.23
CA ARG A 44 -1.34 -8.99 -10.35
C ARG A 44 -1.56 -10.31 -11.07
N GLY A 45 -2.73 -10.89 -10.80
CA GLY A 45 -3.24 -12.06 -11.47
C GLY A 45 -3.65 -11.80 -12.93
N GLU A 46 -4.71 -12.45 -13.40
CA GLU A 46 -5.00 -12.65 -14.81
C GLU A 46 -5.17 -11.39 -15.67
N ARG A 47 -5.73 -10.31 -15.14
CA ARG A 47 -5.94 -9.06 -15.91
C ARG A 47 -4.68 -8.45 -16.46
N ASN A 48 -3.59 -8.63 -15.74
CA ASN A 48 -2.27 -8.18 -16.12
C ASN A 48 -1.34 -9.39 -16.09
N LYS A 49 -1.44 -10.27 -17.06
CA LYS A 49 -0.54 -11.41 -17.29
C LYS A 49 0.94 -11.03 -17.32
N ALA A 50 1.21 -9.76 -16.92
CA ALA A 50 2.47 -9.07 -17.08
C ALA A 50 3.66 -9.76 -16.41
N ILE A 51 3.44 -10.45 -15.30
CA ILE A 51 4.52 -11.14 -14.58
C ILE A 51 4.61 -12.63 -15.01
N LEU A 52 3.48 -13.33 -15.13
CA LEU A 52 3.48 -14.77 -15.38
C LEU A 52 3.32 -15.11 -16.85
N ARG A 53 2.58 -14.29 -17.62
CA ARG A 53 2.19 -14.59 -19.02
C ARG A 53 2.22 -13.33 -19.88
N GLY A 54 2.34 -13.53 -21.19
CA GLY A 54 2.34 -12.47 -22.20
C GLY A 54 3.71 -12.20 -22.81
N THR A 55 3.75 -11.39 -23.83
CA THR A 55 4.94 -11.14 -24.65
C THR A 55 6.10 -10.45 -23.91
N GLU A 56 5.81 -9.80 -22.80
CA GLU A 56 6.81 -9.09 -21.98
C GLU A 56 7.05 -9.76 -20.61
N ALA A 57 6.46 -10.94 -20.36
CA ALA A 57 6.56 -11.60 -19.07
C ALA A 57 8.02 -11.86 -18.64
N ASP A 58 8.87 -12.30 -19.54
CA ASP A 58 10.27 -12.57 -19.25
C ASP A 58 11.02 -11.30 -18.83
N LYS A 59 10.83 -10.21 -19.56
CA LYS A 59 11.44 -8.91 -19.24
C LYS A 59 10.93 -8.36 -17.91
N ASN A 60 9.63 -8.52 -17.65
CA ASN A 60 9.03 -8.10 -16.39
C ASN A 60 9.62 -8.89 -15.22
N ARG A 61 9.70 -10.23 -15.34
CA ARG A 61 10.33 -11.09 -14.32
C ARG A 61 11.77 -10.72 -14.10
N GLU A 62 12.56 -10.58 -15.16
CA GLU A 62 13.97 -10.17 -15.07
C GLU A 62 14.12 -8.83 -14.33
N PHE A 63 13.29 -7.84 -14.65
CA PHE A 63 13.30 -6.54 -13.98
C PHE A 63 12.96 -6.67 -12.50
N VAL A 64 11.91 -7.40 -12.15
CA VAL A 64 11.48 -7.60 -10.76
C VAL A 64 12.56 -8.35 -9.96
N LEU A 65 13.11 -9.44 -10.50
CA LEU A 65 14.18 -10.22 -9.86
C LEU A 65 15.45 -9.39 -9.58
N ARG A 66 15.78 -8.44 -10.45
CA ARG A 66 16.96 -7.58 -10.25
C ARG A 66 16.76 -6.49 -9.21
N ASN A 67 15.52 -5.98 -9.06
CA ASN A 67 15.28 -4.76 -8.28
C ASN A 67 14.69 -5.00 -6.90
N TYR A 68 13.92 -6.07 -6.71
CA TYR A 68 13.10 -6.27 -5.52
C TYR A 68 13.55 -7.46 -4.70
N THR A 69 13.26 -7.43 -3.40
CA THR A 69 13.47 -8.55 -2.46
C THR A 69 12.15 -9.26 -2.15
N GLY A 70 11.04 -8.78 -2.71
CA GLY A 70 9.74 -9.38 -2.52
C GLY A 70 8.72 -8.92 -3.54
N ILE A 71 7.54 -9.49 -3.46
CA ILE A 71 6.39 -9.20 -4.33
C ILE A 71 5.12 -9.00 -3.51
N GLN A 72 4.19 -8.23 -4.09
CA GLN A 72 2.86 -8.04 -3.53
C GLN A 72 1.79 -8.57 -4.49
N PRO A 73 1.43 -9.88 -4.42
CA PRO A 73 0.26 -10.40 -5.13
C PRO A 73 -1.00 -9.65 -4.74
N SER A 74 -1.65 -8.98 -5.73
CA SER A 74 -2.86 -8.21 -5.51
C SER A 74 -4.04 -8.84 -6.24
N ILE A 75 -4.88 -9.56 -5.49
CA ILE A 75 -6.08 -10.25 -5.98
C ILE A 75 -7.28 -9.72 -5.20
N TYR A 76 -8.29 -9.25 -5.91
CA TYR A 76 -9.52 -8.71 -5.32
C TYR A 76 -10.68 -9.69 -5.50
N PRO A 77 -11.66 -9.69 -4.57
CA PRO A 77 -12.78 -10.65 -4.62
C PRO A 77 -13.59 -10.64 -5.93
N ALA A 78 -13.86 -9.46 -6.49
CA ALA A 78 -14.78 -9.31 -7.64
C ALA A 78 -14.13 -9.25 -9.02
N TRP A 79 -12.79 -9.22 -9.09
CA TRP A 79 -12.10 -9.06 -10.38
C TRP A 79 -12.02 -10.37 -11.17
N ASP A 80 -11.80 -10.26 -12.49
CA ASP A 80 -11.49 -11.44 -13.31
C ASP A 80 -10.25 -12.14 -12.75
N GLY A 81 -10.41 -13.41 -12.39
CA GLY A 81 -9.41 -14.14 -11.61
C GLY A 81 -9.40 -13.79 -10.13
N GLY A 82 -10.41 -13.05 -9.64
CA GLY A 82 -10.59 -12.78 -8.22
C GLY A 82 -11.18 -13.98 -7.48
N PHE A 83 -11.21 -13.88 -6.17
CA PHE A 83 -11.54 -14.98 -5.26
C PHE A 83 -12.99 -15.44 -5.32
N TRP A 84 -13.92 -14.57 -5.69
CA TRP A 84 -15.34 -14.84 -5.52
C TRP A 84 -16.04 -15.23 -6.82
N PRO A 85 -17.04 -16.12 -6.76
CA PRO A 85 -17.78 -16.53 -7.94
C PRO A 85 -18.52 -15.35 -8.56
N LYS A 86 -18.50 -15.25 -9.89
CA LYS A 86 -19.18 -14.19 -10.64
C LYS A 86 -20.69 -14.22 -10.47
N LYS A 87 -21.26 -15.41 -10.23
CA LYS A 87 -22.68 -15.62 -10.00
C LYS A 87 -22.93 -15.94 -8.54
N LYS A 88 -24.09 -15.50 -8.02
CA LYS A 88 -24.52 -15.85 -6.67
C LYS A 88 -24.63 -17.37 -6.57
N PRO A 89 -24.01 -17.99 -5.54
CA PRO A 89 -24.19 -19.42 -5.28
C PRO A 89 -25.64 -19.74 -4.94
N SER A 90 -26.07 -20.97 -5.20
CA SER A 90 -27.44 -21.43 -4.92
C SER A 90 -27.76 -21.47 -3.42
N SER A 91 -26.74 -21.70 -2.60
CA SER A 91 -26.78 -21.57 -1.14
C SER A 91 -25.39 -21.11 -0.65
N LEU A 92 -25.27 -20.69 0.62
CA LEU A 92 -23.98 -20.33 1.21
C LEU A 92 -23.03 -21.55 1.31
N GLU A 93 -23.57 -22.76 1.49
CA GLU A 93 -22.79 -24.00 1.51
C GLU A 93 -22.09 -24.28 0.17
N ASN A 94 -22.62 -23.70 -0.93
CA ASN A 94 -22.02 -23.78 -2.27
C ASN A 94 -21.13 -22.57 -2.58
N PHE A 95 -20.86 -21.70 -1.61
CA PHE A 95 -19.90 -20.62 -1.77
C PHE A 95 -18.49 -21.22 -1.84
N LYS A 96 -17.82 -20.99 -2.98
CA LYS A 96 -16.46 -21.47 -3.24
C LYS A 96 -15.56 -20.29 -3.58
N VAL A 97 -14.34 -20.37 -3.13
CA VAL A 97 -13.31 -19.38 -3.35
C VAL A 97 -12.34 -19.88 -4.43
N GLU A 98 -12.01 -19.04 -5.39
CA GLU A 98 -11.06 -19.35 -6.47
C GLU A 98 -9.70 -18.76 -6.11
N THR A 99 -8.71 -19.59 -5.84
CA THR A 99 -7.39 -19.16 -5.39
C THR A 99 -6.29 -19.31 -6.44
N ALA A 100 -6.56 -19.97 -7.56
CA ALA A 100 -5.55 -20.38 -8.54
C ALA A 100 -4.58 -19.26 -8.98
N PHE A 101 -5.06 -18.02 -9.13
CA PHE A 101 -4.18 -16.90 -9.48
C PHE A 101 -3.27 -16.45 -8.36
N LEU A 102 -3.76 -16.43 -7.12
CA LEU A 102 -2.92 -16.18 -5.96
C LEU A 102 -1.87 -17.26 -5.83
N ASP A 103 -2.30 -18.52 -5.93
CA ASP A 103 -1.44 -19.69 -5.75
C ASP A 103 -0.29 -19.71 -6.76
N GLU A 104 -0.57 -19.35 -8.02
CA GLU A 104 0.45 -19.24 -9.08
C GLU A 104 1.46 -18.14 -8.79
N LEU A 105 1.01 -16.95 -8.32
CA LEU A 105 1.89 -15.84 -7.95
C LEU A 105 2.72 -16.17 -6.71
N VAL A 106 2.11 -16.80 -5.71
CA VAL A 106 2.80 -17.23 -4.48
C VAL A 106 3.87 -18.26 -4.80
N ASN A 107 3.55 -19.28 -5.65
CA ASN A 107 4.53 -20.28 -6.04
C ASN A 107 5.71 -19.66 -6.78
N TRP A 108 5.46 -18.73 -7.72
CA TRP A 108 6.53 -17.99 -8.39
C TRP A 108 7.38 -17.18 -7.40
N GLY A 109 6.75 -16.58 -6.40
CA GLY A 109 7.45 -15.86 -5.34
C GLY A 109 8.36 -16.77 -4.51
N VAL A 110 7.86 -17.93 -4.09
CA VAL A 110 8.63 -18.93 -3.34
C VAL A 110 9.80 -19.49 -4.17
N GLU A 111 9.56 -19.82 -5.45
CA GLU A 111 10.61 -20.30 -6.35
C GLU A 111 11.76 -19.32 -6.54
N ASN A 112 11.53 -18.04 -6.31
CA ASN A 112 12.52 -16.98 -6.46
C ASN A 112 12.94 -16.35 -5.12
N GLU A 113 12.64 -16.98 -3.99
CA GLU A 113 13.01 -16.57 -2.63
C GLU A 113 12.54 -15.14 -2.27
N PHE A 114 11.40 -14.73 -2.82
CA PHE A 114 10.80 -13.44 -2.51
C PHE A 114 10.04 -13.45 -1.18
N HIS A 115 10.11 -12.34 -0.47
CA HIS A 115 9.16 -12.02 0.58
C HIS A 115 7.79 -11.73 -0.06
N ILE A 116 6.74 -12.41 0.41
CA ILE A 116 5.42 -12.40 -0.23
C ILE A 116 4.40 -11.69 0.66
N MET A 117 3.83 -10.59 0.16
CA MET A 117 2.88 -9.75 0.85
C MET A 117 1.53 -9.76 0.12
N HIS A 118 0.59 -10.59 0.56
CA HIS A 118 -0.73 -10.70 -0.08
C HIS A 118 -1.58 -9.45 0.14
N HIS A 119 -2.25 -8.96 -0.92
CA HIS A 119 -3.24 -7.89 -0.87
C HIS A 119 -4.47 -8.26 -1.70
N CYS A 120 -5.65 -8.33 -1.13
CA CYS A 120 -6.07 -8.25 0.25
C CYS A 120 -7.24 -9.21 0.51
N LEU A 121 -7.50 -9.53 1.77
CA LEU A 121 -8.65 -10.36 2.13
C LEU A 121 -9.95 -9.54 2.13
N ILE A 122 -10.10 -8.58 3.01
CA ILE A 122 -11.32 -7.76 3.12
C ILE A 122 -11.12 -6.36 2.55
N PHE A 123 -12.10 -5.91 1.76
CA PHE A 123 -12.15 -4.61 1.09
C PHE A 123 -13.59 -4.05 1.11
N PRO A 124 -13.85 -2.75 0.87
CA PRO A 124 -15.21 -2.22 0.69
C PRO A 124 -15.98 -2.85 -0.48
N ASN A 125 -17.29 -2.79 -0.44
CA ASN A 125 -18.22 -3.52 -1.31
C ASN A 125 -17.98 -3.42 -2.80
N LYS A 126 -17.49 -2.29 -3.32
CA LYS A 126 -17.22 -2.11 -4.76
C LYS A 126 -16.22 -3.14 -5.35
N TYR A 127 -15.51 -3.82 -4.48
CA TYR A 127 -14.54 -4.86 -4.84
C TYR A 127 -15.08 -6.29 -4.64
N PHE A 128 -16.39 -6.40 -4.37
CA PHE A 128 -17.12 -7.66 -4.30
C PHE A 128 -18.11 -7.78 -5.45
N PRO A 129 -18.53 -8.99 -5.85
CA PRO A 129 -19.55 -9.16 -6.89
C PRO A 129 -20.87 -8.47 -6.50
N SER A 130 -21.56 -7.90 -7.49
CA SER A 130 -22.79 -7.17 -7.25
C SER A 130 -23.91 -7.98 -6.57
N TRP A 131 -23.90 -9.30 -6.70
CA TRP A 131 -24.84 -10.15 -5.99
C TRP A 131 -24.64 -10.11 -4.47
N PHE A 132 -23.41 -9.93 -4.00
CA PHE A 132 -23.12 -9.79 -2.57
C PHE A 132 -23.69 -8.48 -2.03
N SER A 133 -23.41 -7.36 -2.67
CA SER A 133 -23.90 -6.04 -2.24
C SER A 133 -25.43 -5.94 -2.24
N LYS A 134 -26.10 -6.66 -3.18
CA LYS A 134 -27.57 -6.62 -3.36
C LYS A 134 -28.34 -7.62 -2.49
N THR A 135 -27.66 -8.50 -1.80
CA THR A 135 -28.32 -9.53 -0.95
C THR A 135 -28.31 -9.04 0.51
N ASN A 136 -29.44 -9.15 1.19
CA ASN A 136 -29.49 -8.94 2.63
C ASN A 136 -29.04 -10.22 3.32
N TYR A 137 -27.98 -10.13 4.10
CA TYR A 137 -27.43 -11.20 4.92
C TYR A 137 -27.65 -10.88 6.39
N SER A 138 -27.94 -11.90 7.18
CA SER A 138 -27.82 -11.82 8.64
C SER A 138 -26.35 -11.75 9.07
N ALA A 139 -26.08 -11.32 10.30
CA ALA A 139 -24.73 -11.30 10.84
C ALA A 139 -24.06 -12.69 10.81
N ASN A 140 -24.82 -13.77 11.09
CA ASN A 140 -24.32 -15.14 11.05
C ASN A 140 -23.96 -15.59 9.62
N GLU A 141 -24.72 -15.18 8.60
CA GLU A 141 -24.41 -15.46 7.21
C GLU A 141 -23.16 -14.71 6.75
N LEU A 142 -22.99 -13.43 7.15
CA LEU A 142 -21.79 -12.68 6.89
C LEU A 142 -20.56 -13.30 7.58
N GLU A 143 -20.71 -13.77 8.81
CA GLU A 143 -19.66 -14.48 9.55
C GLU A 143 -19.24 -15.77 8.83
N PHE A 144 -20.20 -16.59 8.41
CA PHE A 144 -19.95 -17.80 7.62
C PHE A 144 -19.18 -17.51 6.32
N ILE A 145 -19.59 -16.44 5.60
CA ILE A 145 -18.92 -16.03 4.35
C ILE A 145 -17.48 -15.62 4.63
N ILE A 146 -17.22 -14.81 5.66
CA ILE A 146 -15.88 -14.36 6.05
C ILE A 146 -15.01 -15.56 6.43
N GLU A 147 -15.51 -16.44 7.27
CA GLU A 147 -14.78 -17.60 7.76
C GLU A 147 -14.39 -18.52 6.59
N THR A 148 -15.35 -18.84 5.73
CA THR A 148 -15.10 -19.65 4.52
C THR A 148 -14.07 -18.98 3.63
N PHE A 149 -14.23 -17.68 3.33
CA PHE A 149 -13.36 -16.96 2.43
C PHE A 149 -11.91 -16.90 2.95
N ILE A 150 -11.71 -16.48 4.19
CA ILE A 150 -10.38 -16.33 4.76
C ILE A 150 -9.71 -17.71 4.91
N SER A 151 -10.45 -18.72 5.35
CA SER A 151 -9.92 -20.06 5.53
C SER A 151 -9.49 -20.69 4.20
N GLU A 152 -10.28 -20.55 3.14
CA GLU A 152 -9.93 -21.05 1.81
C GLU A 152 -8.68 -20.37 1.25
N VAL A 153 -8.57 -19.04 1.34
CA VAL A 153 -7.40 -18.29 0.83
C VAL A 153 -6.12 -18.63 1.59
N ILE A 154 -6.20 -18.72 2.92
CA ILE A 154 -5.02 -18.97 3.76
C ILE A 154 -4.55 -20.43 3.66
N ASN A 155 -5.48 -21.40 3.60
CA ASN A 155 -5.12 -22.82 3.54
C ASN A 155 -4.83 -23.31 2.12
N SER A 156 -5.37 -22.67 1.08
CA SER A 156 -5.08 -23.03 -0.31
C SER A 156 -3.58 -23.04 -0.57
N ASN A 157 -3.10 -23.97 -1.36
CA ASN A 157 -1.70 -24.04 -1.79
C ASN A 157 -0.67 -23.96 -0.65
N ASP A 158 -1.09 -24.20 0.58
CA ASP A 158 -0.26 -23.97 1.78
C ASP A 158 0.18 -22.51 1.96
N ASN A 159 -0.66 -21.55 1.54
CA ASN A 159 -0.35 -20.12 1.60
C ASN A 159 -0.05 -19.64 3.03
N LYS A 160 -0.61 -20.30 4.05
CA LYS A 160 -0.32 -20.03 5.47
C LYS A 160 1.18 -20.13 5.83
N ASN A 161 1.95 -20.93 5.10
CA ASN A 161 3.38 -21.13 5.31
C ASN A 161 4.26 -20.46 4.23
N LYS A 162 3.65 -19.96 3.15
CA LYS A 162 4.35 -19.37 2.00
C LYS A 162 4.24 -17.86 1.94
N VAL A 163 3.17 -17.29 2.49
CA VAL A 163 2.93 -15.85 2.51
C VAL A 163 3.46 -15.29 3.82
N ASP A 164 4.26 -14.24 3.75
CA ASP A 164 4.88 -13.62 4.92
C ASP A 164 3.97 -12.58 5.58
N VAL A 165 3.14 -11.90 4.78
CA VAL A 165 2.21 -10.86 5.24
C VAL A 165 0.85 -11.02 4.56
N PHE A 166 -0.21 -11.11 5.33
CA PHE A 166 -1.57 -10.95 4.83
C PHE A 166 -2.11 -9.56 5.15
N ASN A 167 -2.43 -8.77 4.13
CA ASN A 167 -3.27 -7.60 4.31
C ASN A 167 -4.71 -8.07 4.58
N VAL A 168 -5.07 -8.13 5.86
CA VAL A 168 -6.35 -8.68 6.32
C VAL A 168 -7.50 -7.73 5.99
N ILE A 169 -7.30 -6.43 6.22
CA ILE A 169 -8.31 -5.40 5.97
C ILE A 169 -7.70 -4.23 5.24
N ASN A 170 -8.35 -3.82 4.15
CA ASN A 170 -7.99 -2.64 3.39
C ASN A 170 -9.13 -1.61 3.36
N GLU A 171 -8.84 -0.32 3.59
CA GLU A 171 -9.69 0.86 3.40
C GLU A 171 -11.08 0.82 4.08
N ILE A 172 -11.15 0.46 5.35
CA ILE A 172 -12.44 0.45 6.07
C ILE A 172 -12.88 1.81 6.59
N PHE A 173 -11.99 2.80 6.59
CA PHE A 173 -12.34 4.17 6.95
C PHE A 173 -12.87 4.93 5.73
N ALA A 174 -13.81 5.84 5.96
CA ALA A 174 -14.43 6.66 4.92
C ALA A 174 -13.40 7.44 4.08
N MET A 175 -13.78 7.79 2.86
CA MET A 175 -12.92 8.49 1.89
C MET A 175 -12.37 9.82 2.42
N GLY A 176 -13.12 10.50 3.28
CA GLY A 176 -12.71 11.76 3.89
C GLY A 176 -11.55 11.65 4.88
N LYS A 177 -11.29 12.76 5.59
CA LYS A 177 -10.23 12.84 6.61
C LYS A 177 -10.76 12.71 8.05
N SER A 178 -12.02 12.32 8.23
CA SER A 178 -12.69 12.32 9.54
C SER A 178 -12.19 11.24 10.51
N GLY A 179 -11.65 10.14 9.98
CA GLY A 179 -11.32 8.94 10.78
C GLY A 179 -12.54 8.12 11.19
N LYS A 180 -13.71 8.40 10.59
CA LYS A 180 -14.92 7.58 10.79
C LYS A 180 -14.91 6.40 9.82
N TYR A 181 -15.60 5.34 10.22
CA TYR A 181 -15.76 4.16 9.37
C TYR A 181 -16.65 4.44 8.17
N ARG A 182 -16.49 3.61 7.14
CA ARG A 182 -17.51 3.46 6.10
C ARG A 182 -18.81 2.97 6.73
N VAL A 183 -19.92 3.12 6.01
CA VAL A 183 -21.24 2.69 6.45
C VAL A 183 -21.84 1.70 5.46
N SER A 184 -22.76 0.84 5.92
CA SER A 184 -23.52 -0.03 5.03
C SER A 184 -24.61 0.76 4.33
N GLY A 185 -24.84 0.46 3.03
CA GLY A 185 -25.91 1.06 2.22
C GLY A 185 -25.62 2.46 1.69
N ASP A 186 -24.44 3.03 1.90
CA ASP A 186 -24.03 4.29 1.30
C ASP A 186 -23.59 4.08 -0.15
N GLU A 187 -23.98 4.97 -1.07
CA GLU A 187 -23.70 4.83 -2.50
C GLU A 187 -22.17 4.83 -2.80
N LYS A 188 -21.38 5.61 -2.05
CA LYS A 188 -19.93 5.80 -2.27
C LYS A 188 -19.06 5.07 -1.25
N GLU A 189 -19.57 4.92 -0.03
CA GLU A 189 -18.81 4.47 1.14
C GLU A 189 -19.26 3.08 1.62
N ASP A 190 -20.07 2.37 0.81
CA ASP A 190 -20.71 1.12 1.19
C ASP A 190 -19.71 0.05 1.65
N CYS A 191 -20.00 -0.50 2.82
CA CYS A 191 -19.29 -1.62 3.41
C CYS A 191 -20.26 -2.55 4.13
N LYS A 192 -20.71 -3.59 3.44
CA LYS A 192 -21.71 -4.55 3.91
C LYS A 192 -21.32 -5.27 5.22
N TRP A 193 -20.04 -5.40 5.45
CA TRP A 193 -19.52 -6.02 6.67
C TRP A 193 -19.90 -5.27 7.95
N MET A 194 -20.25 -3.97 7.85
CA MET A 194 -20.75 -3.18 8.97
C MET A 194 -22.09 -3.67 9.51
N ASP A 195 -22.86 -4.46 8.72
CA ASP A 195 -24.13 -5.07 9.16
C ASP A 195 -23.93 -6.15 10.23
N MET A 196 -22.69 -6.57 10.49
CA MET A 196 -22.36 -7.46 11.62
C MET A 196 -22.40 -6.74 12.98
N GLY A 197 -22.58 -5.41 12.99
CA GLY A 197 -22.69 -4.61 14.20
C GLY A 197 -21.38 -4.05 14.71
N PHE A 198 -21.47 -3.43 15.90
CA PHE A 198 -20.37 -2.68 16.50
C PHE A 198 -20.18 -3.09 17.98
N GLU A 199 -18.95 -2.96 18.46
CA GLU A 199 -18.56 -3.15 19.84
C GLU A 199 -17.95 -1.87 20.41
N LYS A 200 -18.04 -1.69 21.75
CA LYS A 200 -17.53 -0.49 22.43
C LYS A 200 -16.02 -0.37 22.33
N ASP A 201 -15.54 0.86 22.20
CA ASP A 201 -14.11 1.18 22.20
C ASP A 201 -13.44 0.80 23.54
N MET A 202 -12.38 -0.01 23.45
CA MET A 202 -11.53 -0.43 24.56
C MET A 202 -10.09 0.11 24.43
N SER A 203 -9.85 1.08 23.54
CA SER A 203 -8.53 1.69 23.34
C SER A 203 -8.02 2.45 24.56
N GLY A 204 -8.91 2.91 25.43
CA GLY A 204 -8.60 3.75 26.59
C GLY A 204 -8.26 5.20 26.21
N LEU A 205 -8.37 5.59 24.94
CA LEU A 205 -8.18 6.97 24.50
C LEU A 205 -9.34 7.86 24.92
N LYS A 206 -9.04 9.16 25.13
CA LYS A 206 -10.01 10.17 25.60
C LYS A 206 -9.83 11.48 24.82
N GLY A 207 -10.86 12.34 24.93
CA GLY A 207 -10.84 13.68 24.31
C GLY A 207 -10.64 13.62 22.80
N GLU A 208 -9.80 14.49 22.27
CA GLU A 208 -9.55 14.61 20.83
C GLU A 208 -8.88 13.39 20.20
N GLN A 209 -8.24 12.54 20.99
CA GLN A 209 -7.63 11.28 20.53
C GLN A 209 -8.66 10.17 20.30
N LYS A 210 -9.85 10.27 20.89
CA LYS A 210 -10.94 9.32 20.72
C LYS A 210 -11.79 9.73 19.52
N ILE A 211 -11.60 9.06 18.39
CA ILE A 211 -12.29 9.36 17.13
C ILE A 211 -13.62 8.62 17.05
N ASN A 212 -13.67 7.35 17.50
CA ASN A 212 -14.83 6.48 17.40
C ASN A 212 -15.23 5.97 18.78
N GLU A 213 -16.55 5.92 19.07
CA GLU A 213 -17.10 5.35 20.29
C GLU A 213 -17.18 3.83 20.24
N GLU A 214 -17.29 3.31 19.02
CA GLU A 214 -17.50 1.89 18.74
C GLU A 214 -16.64 1.48 17.53
N HIS A 215 -16.34 0.19 17.44
CA HIS A 215 -15.58 -0.43 16.35
C HIS A 215 -16.40 -1.55 15.71
N PRO A 216 -16.27 -1.78 14.38
CA PRO A 216 -17.00 -2.84 13.69
C PRO A 216 -16.57 -4.23 14.19
N VAL A 217 -17.53 -5.04 14.58
CA VAL A 217 -17.29 -6.41 15.11
C VAL A 217 -16.58 -7.31 14.12
N PHE A 218 -16.87 -7.15 12.81
CA PHE A 218 -16.23 -7.98 11.78
C PHE A 218 -14.72 -7.85 11.76
N VAL A 219 -14.17 -6.67 12.14
CA VAL A 219 -12.72 -6.44 12.16
C VAL A 219 -12.02 -7.41 13.10
N ARG A 220 -12.53 -7.53 14.35
CA ARG A 220 -12.05 -8.53 15.30
C ARG A 220 -12.12 -9.93 14.71
N LYS A 221 -13.29 -10.31 14.16
CA LYS A 221 -13.52 -11.65 13.64
C LYS A 221 -12.54 -12.04 12.53
N VAL A 222 -12.28 -11.14 11.59
CA VAL A 222 -11.34 -11.45 10.48
C VAL A 222 -9.90 -11.62 10.97
N PHE A 223 -9.47 -10.81 11.95
CA PHE A 223 -8.15 -10.96 12.55
C PHE A 223 -8.05 -12.23 13.41
N ASP A 224 -9.07 -12.57 14.17
CA ASP A 224 -9.11 -13.81 14.98
C ASP A 224 -9.06 -15.06 14.08
N ILE A 225 -9.86 -15.10 12.99
CA ILE A 225 -9.84 -16.20 12.03
C ILE A 225 -8.44 -16.33 11.41
N ALA A 226 -7.88 -15.23 10.89
CA ALA A 226 -6.57 -15.25 10.25
C ALA A 226 -5.46 -15.68 11.25
N SER A 227 -5.49 -15.16 12.48
CA SER A 227 -4.48 -15.48 13.51
C SER A 227 -4.49 -16.94 13.96
N ASN A 228 -5.63 -17.61 13.85
CA ASN A 228 -5.76 -19.05 14.16
C ASN A 228 -5.27 -19.95 13.01
N LEU A 229 -5.08 -19.41 11.81
CA LEU A 229 -4.72 -20.16 10.62
C LEU A 229 -3.27 -20.02 10.22
N THR A 230 -2.59 -18.91 10.56
CA THR A 230 -1.23 -18.64 10.11
C THR A 230 -0.42 -17.84 11.13
N ASP A 231 0.90 -18.07 11.12
CA ASP A 231 1.89 -17.26 11.84
C ASP A 231 2.39 -16.06 11.01
N ALA A 232 1.99 -15.94 9.74
CA ALA A 232 2.30 -14.79 8.90
C ALA A 232 1.84 -13.48 9.55
N LYS A 233 2.50 -12.37 9.25
CA LYS A 233 2.12 -11.05 9.77
C LYS A 233 0.73 -10.64 9.28
N LEU A 234 -0.09 -10.10 10.18
CA LEU A 234 -1.44 -9.64 9.89
C LEU A 234 -1.47 -8.12 9.85
N GLU A 235 -1.79 -7.57 8.69
CA GLU A 235 -1.74 -6.13 8.39
C GLU A 235 -3.14 -5.54 8.25
N ILE A 236 -3.33 -4.32 8.80
CA ILE A 236 -4.42 -3.41 8.45
C ILE A 236 -3.87 -2.26 7.63
N ARG A 237 -4.57 -1.86 6.54
CA ARG A 237 -4.08 -0.87 5.58
C ARG A 237 -5.13 0.19 5.27
N ASP A 238 -4.68 1.44 5.12
CA ASP A 238 -5.54 2.50 4.60
C ASP A 238 -4.74 3.62 3.91
N PHE A 239 -5.44 4.46 3.14
CA PHE A 239 -4.89 5.64 2.48
C PHE A 239 -5.05 6.90 3.32
N ASN A 240 -4.28 7.95 2.99
CA ASN A 240 -4.30 9.26 3.67
C ASN A 240 -4.05 9.20 5.18
N ILE A 241 -3.27 8.23 5.65
CA ILE A 241 -2.90 8.07 7.06
C ILE A 241 -1.42 8.33 7.34
N ALA A 242 -0.56 8.39 6.31
CA ALA A 242 0.89 8.44 6.48
C ALA A 242 1.38 9.69 7.25
N PHE A 243 0.81 10.85 6.98
CA PHE A 243 1.26 12.13 7.53
C PHE A 243 0.47 12.56 8.79
N GLY A 244 -0.21 11.63 9.46
CA GLY A 244 -1.04 11.90 10.64
C GLY A 244 -2.43 12.42 10.29
N GLY A 245 -3.10 13.05 11.26
CA GLY A 245 -4.46 13.58 11.16
C GLY A 245 -5.53 12.59 11.62
N LYS A 246 -6.79 13.06 11.67
CA LYS A 246 -7.90 12.31 12.29
C LYS A 246 -8.12 10.90 11.72
N LYS A 247 -7.86 10.69 10.43
CA LYS A 247 -7.97 9.35 9.83
C LYS A 247 -6.89 8.41 10.37
N ALA A 248 -5.66 8.88 10.48
CA ALA A 248 -4.57 8.13 11.11
C ALA A 248 -4.84 7.88 12.61
N ASP A 249 -5.48 8.84 13.29
CA ASP A 249 -5.89 8.67 14.70
C ASP A 249 -6.99 7.62 14.85
N GLY A 250 -7.93 7.56 13.90
CA GLY A 250 -8.95 6.50 13.85
C GLY A 250 -8.34 5.10 13.67
N VAL A 251 -7.38 4.95 12.75
CA VAL A 251 -6.63 3.69 12.57
C VAL A 251 -5.83 3.33 13.82
N TYR A 252 -5.14 4.30 14.42
CA TYR A 252 -4.39 4.11 15.66
C TYR A 252 -5.29 3.64 16.80
N GLN A 253 -6.47 4.29 16.96
CA GLN A 253 -7.46 3.91 17.96
C GLN A 253 -7.95 2.47 17.75
N LEU A 254 -8.29 2.10 16.51
CA LEU A 254 -8.74 0.74 16.19
C LEU A 254 -7.67 -0.31 16.53
N ILE A 255 -6.42 -0.12 16.13
CA ILE A 255 -5.34 -1.06 16.45
C ILE A 255 -5.15 -1.16 17.95
N LYS A 256 -5.19 -0.04 18.68
CA LYS A 256 -5.08 -0.04 20.13
C LYS A 256 -6.23 -0.75 20.81
N HIS A 257 -7.47 -0.58 20.31
CA HIS A 257 -8.64 -1.32 20.77
C HIS A 257 -8.46 -2.83 20.56
N LEU A 258 -8.08 -3.26 19.37
CA LEU A 258 -7.85 -4.67 19.05
C LEU A 258 -6.77 -5.29 19.95
N LYS A 259 -5.63 -4.64 20.12
CA LYS A 259 -4.56 -5.12 21.01
C LYS A 259 -5.00 -5.19 22.48
N ASN A 260 -5.72 -4.20 22.98
CA ASN A 260 -6.23 -4.18 24.36
C ASN A 260 -7.28 -5.26 24.62
N THR A 261 -7.88 -5.82 23.58
CA THR A 261 -8.87 -6.90 23.65
C THR A 261 -8.28 -8.25 23.23
N GLY A 262 -6.96 -8.35 23.11
CA GLY A 262 -6.23 -9.60 22.86
C GLY A 262 -6.18 -10.05 21.41
N VAL A 263 -6.59 -9.20 20.45
CA VAL A 263 -6.55 -9.51 19.02
C VAL A 263 -5.15 -9.24 18.47
N ARG A 264 -4.59 -10.18 17.70
CA ARG A 264 -3.30 -10.04 17.05
C ARG A 264 -3.40 -9.12 15.84
N VAL A 265 -2.67 -8.01 15.88
CA VAL A 265 -2.41 -7.13 14.75
C VAL A 265 -0.91 -6.88 14.73
N ASP A 266 -0.23 -7.27 13.67
CA ASP A 266 1.23 -7.24 13.58
C ASP A 266 1.74 -6.00 12.85
N ALA A 267 0.96 -5.45 11.90
CA ALA A 267 1.41 -4.33 11.08
C ALA A 267 0.30 -3.38 10.67
N VAL A 268 0.71 -2.16 10.35
CA VAL A 268 -0.12 -1.14 9.68
C VAL A 268 0.53 -0.71 8.37
N GLY A 269 -0.25 -0.71 7.29
CA GLY A 269 0.16 -0.27 5.96
C GLY A 269 -0.32 1.14 5.63
N PHE A 270 0.63 2.02 5.28
CA PHE A 270 0.35 3.34 4.73
C PHE A 270 0.42 3.24 3.20
N GLN A 271 -0.70 3.38 2.48
CA GLN A 271 -0.70 3.23 1.03
C GLN A 271 0.26 4.19 0.33
N CYS A 272 0.30 5.45 0.75
CA CYS A 272 1.19 6.48 0.18
C CYS A 272 0.99 6.74 -1.33
N HIS A 273 -0.26 6.82 -1.77
CA HIS A 273 -0.59 7.38 -3.08
C HIS A 273 -0.42 8.90 -3.04
N LEU A 274 0.72 9.39 -3.49
CA LEU A 274 1.09 10.80 -3.39
C LEU A 274 0.92 11.55 -4.71
N ASN A 275 0.94 12.89 -4.65
CA ASN A 275 0.79 13.73 -5.84
C ASN A 275 1.82 14.86 -5.82
N ALA A 276 2.46 15.10 -6.97
CA ALA A 276 3.35 16.24 -7.17
C ALA A 276 2.59 17.56 -6.98
N GLY A 277 3.29 18.57 -6.49
CA GLY A 277 2.72 19.90 -6.21
C GLY A 277 1.95 19.99 -4.89
N LEU A 278 1.89 18.91 -4.10
CA LEU A 278 1.41 18.97 -2.72
C LEU A 278 2.58 19.05 -1.73
N ASN A 279 2.38 19.80 -0.67
CA ASN A 279 3.38 19.94 0.39
C ASN A 279 3.20 18.84 1.44
N TYR A 280 4.23 18.01 1.63
CA TYR A 280 4.23 16.90 2.59
C TYR A 280 5.17 17.23 3.76
N ASN A 281 4.65 17.10 4.99
CA ASN A 281 5.45 17.28 6.21
C ASN A 281 6.09 15.95 6.64
N TYR A 282 7.35 15.74 6.28
CA TYR A 282 8.08 14.51 6.56
C TYR A 282 8.39 14.30 8.05
N GLU A 283 8.44 15.35 8.85
CA GLU A 283 8.52 15.24 10.31
C GLU A 283 7.22 14.65 10.90
N ASN A 284 6.06 15.02 10.35
CA ASN A 284 4.79 14.39 10.72
C ASN A 284 4.75 12.92 10.28
N LEU A 285 5.27 12.59 9.10
CA LEU A 285 5.43 11.19 8.67
C LEU A 285 6.26 10.41 9.70
N ARG A 286 7.43 10.91 10.06
CA ARG A 286 8.32 10.29 11.04
C ARG A 286 7.63 10.09 12.39
N LYS A 287 7.01 11.12 12.94
CA LYS A 287 6.25 11.04 14.21
C LYS A 287 5.13 10.00 14.13
N ASN A 288 4.43 9.97 13.02
CA ASN A 288 3.32 9.03 12.82
C ASN A 288 3.82 7.58 12.71
N ILE A 289 4.92 7.32 12.01
CA ILE A 289 5.56 6.00 11.98
C ILE A 289 5.93 5.56 13.40
N LEU A 290 6.67 6.40 14.13
CA LEU A 290 7.15 6.06 15.47
C LEU A 290 6.02 5.76 16.45
N ARG A 291 4.91 6.51 16.43
CA ARG A 291 3.77 6.22 17.35
C ARG A 291 3.12 4.85 17.09
N PHE A 292 3.09 4.37 15.84
CA PHE A 292 2.60 3.02 15.54
C PHE A 292 3.62 1.96 15.98
N ILE A 293 4.89 2.21 15.80
CA ILE A 293 5.97 1.33 16.32
C ILE A 293 5.88 1.26 17.84
N ASP A 294 5.69 2.39 18.53
CA ASP A 294 5.51 2.44 20.00
C ASP A 294 4.23 1.70 20.46
N LEU A 295 3.23 1.60 19.61
CA LEU A 295 2.03 0.77 19.84
C LEU A 295 2.33 -0.74 19.73
N GLY A 296 3.53 -1.10 19.25
CA GLY A 296 3.98 -2.47 19.08
C GLY A 296 3.46 -3.12 17.80
N VAL A 297 3.35 -2.36 16.71
CA VAL A 297 3.11 -2.87 15.36
C VAL A 297 4.17 -2.40 14.39
N GLU A 298 4.48 -3.21 13.40
CA GLU A 298 5.36 -2.81 12.31
C GLU A 298 4.64 -1.80 11.40
N VAL A 299 5.41 -0.92 10.75
CA VAL A 299 4.87 0.02 9.77
C VAL A 299 5.41 -0.30 8.40
N TYR A 300 4.51 -0.33 7.40
CA TYR A 300 4.83 -0.57 6.01
C TYR A 300 4.38 0.62 5.14
N ILE A 301 5.11 0.90 4.07
CA ILE A 301 4.64 1.71 2.94
C ILE A 301 4.22 0.72 1.86
N THR A 302 2.95 0.74 1.43
CA THR A 302 2.39 -0.45 0.79
C THR A 302 1.93 -0.27 -0.65
N GLU A 303 1.75 0.96 -1.12
CA GLU A 303 1.20 1.24 -2.44
C GLU A 303 1.82 2.52 -3.04
N LEU A 304 3.13 2.69 -2.84
CA LEU A 304 3.81 3.93 -3.19
C LEU A 304 3.72 4.22 -4.69
N ASP A 305 3.14 5.35 -5.01
CA ASP A 305 3.22 6.00 -6.29
C ASP A 305 3.17 7.53 -6.14
N VAL A 306 3.69 8.27 -7.11
CA VAL A 306 3.67 9.73 -7.12
C VAL A 306 3.15 10.24 -8.46
N GLY A 307 1.87 10.56 -8.51
CA GLY A 307 1.22 11.05 -9.72
C GLY A 307 1.00 12.55 -9.74
N LEU A 308 0.23 13.01 -10.72
CA LEU A 308 -0.25 14.39 -10.80
C LEU A 308 -1.40 14.62 -9.82
N ASN A 309 -1.48 15.82 -9.27
CA ASN A 309 -2.67 16.23 -8.52
C ASN A 309 -3.81 16.60 -9.50
N LEU A 310 -4.61 15.59 -9.86
CA LEU A 310 -5.74 15.76 -10.78
C LEU A 310 -7.07 16.01 -10.05
N TRP A 311 -7.06 16.10 -8.72
CA TRP A 311 -8.28 16.37 -7.96
C TRP A 311 -8.63 17.85 -8.01
N GLY A 312 -9.80 18.17 -8.54
CA GLY A 312 -10.40 19.50 -8.51
C GLY A 312 -11.25 19.72 -7.26
N GLN A 313 -11.97 20.85 -7.21
CA GLN A 313 -13.04 21.03 -6.21
C GLN A 313 -14.25 20.18 -6.60
N GLY A 314 -14.75 19.38 -5.66
CA GLY A 314 -15.83 18.41 -5.89
C GLY A 314 -15.37 17.16 -6.65
N ASP A 315 -16.31 16.47 -7.30
CA ASP A 315 -16.06 15.21 -8.03
C ASP A 315 -15.41 15.41 -9.42
N ASN A 316 -15.04 16.65 -9.78
CA ASN A 316 -14.45 16.98 -11.07
C ASN A 316 -12.96 16.66 -11.11
N ARG A 317 -12.65 15.46 -11.58
CA ARG A 317 -11.27 15.06 -11.84
C ARG A 317 -10.76 15.68 -13.14
N LYS A 318 -9.64 16.41 -13.07
CA LYS A 318 -8.93 16.93 -14.24
C LYS A 318 -8.33 15.79 -15.06
N LYS A 319 -8.14 16.01 -16.36
CA LYS A 319 -7.33 15.14 -17.22
C LYS A 319 -5.85 15.52 -17.09
N VAL A 320 -4.94 14.63 -17.45
CA VAL A 320 -3.51 14.94 -17.52
C VAL A 320 -3.27 16.15 -18.42
N SER A 321 -3.94 16.21 -19.57
CA SER A 321 -3.87 17.35 -20.52
C SER A 321 -4.39 18.68 -19.96
N ASP A 322 -5.10 18.69 -18.84
CA ASP A 322 -5.55 19.92 -18.20
C ASP A 322 -4.46 20.53 -17.31
N VAL A 323 -3.50 19.71 -16.88
CA VAL A 323 -2.40 20.10 -15.99
C VAL A 323 -1.10 20.24 -16.74
N ILE A 324 -0.80 19.30 -17.63
CA ILE A 324 0.42 19.26 -18.44
C ILE A 324 0.12 19.79 -19.82
N LYS A 325 0.71 20.92 -20.17
CA LYS A 325 0.54 21.64 -21.45
C LYS A 325 1.82 21.67 -22.26
N THR A 326 2.99 21.64 -21.61
CA THR A 326 4.29 21.84 -22.20
C THR A 326 5.30 20.80 -21.68
N GLU A 327 6.47 20.69 -22.33
CA GLU A 327 7.58 19.90 -21.81
C GLU A 327 8.06 20.42 -20.45
N ALA A 328 8.06 21.72 -20.22
CA ALA A 328 8.45 22.31 -18.93
C ALA A 328 7.52 21.88 -17.77
N ASP A 329 6.23 21.62 -18.06
CA ASP A 329 5.31 21.08 -17.06
C ASP A 329 5.70 19.64 -16.67
N TRP A 330 6.16 18.83 -17.63
CA TRP A 330 6.69 17.50 -17.34
C TRP A 330 8.00 17.55 -16.57
N GLU A 331 8.92 18.47 -16.90
CA GLU A 331 10.17 18.67 -16.17
C GLU A 331 9.89 19.02 -14.71
N TRP A 332 9.02 20.00 -14.48
CA TRP A 332 8.55 20.35 -13.12
C TRP A 332 7.96 19.14 -12.38
N PHE A 333 7.08 18.37 -13.06
CA PHE A 333 6.47 17.19 -12.45
C PHE A 333 7.52 16.15 -12.03
N PHE A 334 8.49 15.86 -12.89
CA PHE A 334 9.53 14.90 -12.57
C PHE A 334 10.46 15.37 -11.45
N GLU A 335 10.77 16.66 -11.37
CA GLU A 335 11.53 17.21 -10.25
C GLU A 335 10.78 17.06 -8.93
N GLU A 336 9.49 17.39 -8.87
CA GLU A 336 8.66 17.21 -7.69
C GLU A 336 8.50 15.73 -7.32
N GLN A 337 8.28 14.87 -8.32
CA GLN A 337 8.21 13.43 -8.14
C GLN A 337 9.50 12.90 -7.49
N ASN A 338 10.67 13.28 -7.99
CA ASN A 338 11.96 12.88 -7.46
C ASN A 338 12.13 13.30 -6.00
N LYS A 339 11.80 14.55 -5.66
CA LYS A 339 11.87 15.08 -4.29
C LYS A 339 10.97 14.28 -3.33
N ILE A 340 9.74 13.97 -3.76
CA ILE A 340 8.78 13.23 -2.94
C ILE A 340 9.27 11.80 -2.68
N TYR A 341 9.70 11.08 -3.72
CA TYR A 341 10.25 9.73 -3.58
C TYR A 341 11.46 9.69 -2.65
N TYR A 342 12.43 10.60 -2.86
CA TYR A 342 13.63 10.68 -2.01
C TYR A 342 13.29 10.91 -0.55
N ASN A 343 12.51 11.95 -0.24
CA ASN A 343 12.22 12.34 1.13
C ASN A 343 11.35 11.30 1.84
N LEU A 344 10.36 10.72 1.15
CA LEU A 344 9.52 9.68 1.74
C LEU A 344 10.34 8.45 2.10
N VAL A 345 11.08 7.89 1.14
CA VAL A 345 11.84 6.65 1.34
C VAL A 345 12.91 6.84 2.39
N LYS A 346 13.66 7.96 2.36
CA LYS A 346 14.65 8.31 3.37
C LYS A 346 14.02 8.37 4.77
N THR A 347 12.95 9.16 4.92
CA THR A 347 12.26 9.31 6.21
C THR A 347 11.70 7.98 6.72
N ALA A 348 11.09 7.19 5.84
CA ALA A 348 10.52 5.90 6.19
C ALA A 348 11.60 4.92 6.70
N LYS A 349 12.71 4.79 5.96
CA LYS A 349 13.82 3.91 6.34
C LYS A 349 14.45 4.33 7.67
N GLU A 350 14.76 5.62 7.85
CA GLU A 350 15.33 6.18 9.08
C GLU A 350 14.38 6.06 10.29
N ALA A 351 13.06 6.02 10.05
CA ALA A 351 12.07 5.83 11.10
C ALA A 351 11.77 4.35 11.43
N GLY A 352 12.38 3.39 10.72
CA GLY A 352 12.25 1.97 11.02
C GLY A 352 11.12 1.24 10.29
N VAL A 353 10.62 1.80 9.17
CA VAL A 353 9.70 1.09 8.28
C VAL A 353 10.35 -0.21 7.79
N LYS A 354 9.61 -1.33 7.83
CA LYS A 354 10.13 -2.66 7.49
C LYS A 354 9.98 -3.02 6.02
N ILE A 355 8.91 -2.57 5.39
CA ILE A 355 8.58 -2.88 3.99
C ILE A 355 8.24 -1.60 3.25
N ILE A 356 8.80 -1.44 2.05
CA ILE A 356 8.33 -0.45 1.06
C ILE A 356 7.90 -1.20 -0.20
N SER A 357 6.64 -1.03 -0.59
CA SER A 357 6.07 -1.58 -1.82
C SER A 357 5.66 -0.46 -2.75
N ASP A 358 6.13 -0.49 -3.99
CA ASP A 358 5.54 0.36 -5.02
C ASP A 358 4.24 -0.24 -5.57
N TRP A 359 3.34 0.63 -6.09
CA TRP A 359 2.05 0.20 -6.64
C TRP A 359 2.13 -0.17 -8.11
N GLY A 360 3.32 -0.55 -8.56
CA GLY A 360 3.65 -0.98 -9.91
C GLY A 360 5.08 -0.65 -10.27
N PHE A 361 5.73 -1.48 -11.05
CA PHE A 361 7.16 -1.34 -11.35
C PHE A 361 7.47 -0.52 -12.62
N ARG A 362 6.47 -0.17 -13.45
CA ARG A 362 6.66 0.69 -14.63
C ARG A 362 5.38 1.41 -15.07
N ASP A 363 5.53 2.50 -15.85
CA ASP A 363 4.48 3.47 -16.15
C ASP A 363 3.28 2.94 -16.95
N ASP A 364 3.40 1.93 -17.78
CA ASP A 364 2.33 1.45 -18.66
C ASP A 364 1.58 0.22 -18.13
N ILE A 365 1.99 -0.29 -16.98
CA ILE A 365 1.25 -1.35 -16.32
C ILE A 365 0.02 -0.70 -15.66
N PRO A 366 -1.20 -0.98 -16.14
CA PRO A 366 -2.41 -0.28 -15.70
C PRO A 366 -2.87 -0.76 -14.32
N TYR A 367 -2.05 -0.57 -13.31
CA TYR A 367 -2.43 -0.77 -11.93
C TYR A 367 -3.29 0.41 -11.48
N GLY A 368 -4.60 0.26 -11.60
CA GLY A 368 -5.55 1.31 -11.27
C GLY A 368 -5.68 2.38 -12.36
N GLY A 369 -6.81 2.38 -13.07
CA GLY A 369 -7.09 3.33 -14.16
C GLY A 369 -7.00 4.81 -13.76
N TRP A 370 -6.99 5.09 -12.45
CA TRP A 370 -6.87 6.45 -11.91
C TRP A 370 -5.47 7.07 -12.06
N ARG A 371 -4.40 6.27 -12.25
CA ARG A 371 -3.03 6.74 -12.55
C ARG A 371 -2.67 6.67 -14.03
N LYS A 372 -3.61 6.29 -14.88
CA LYS A 372 -3.38 6.20 -16.32
C LYS A 372 -2.80 7.51 -16.86
N ASP A 373 -1.77 7.40 -17.69
CA ASP A 373 -1.06 8.48 -18.38
C ASP A 373 -0.34 9.50 -17.45
N GLN A 374 -0.27 9.25 -16.13
CA GLN A 374 0.37 10.17 -15.17
C GLN A 374 1.87 9.97 -15.00
N LYS A 375 2.46 8.95 -15.58
CA LYS A 375 3.88 8.60 -15.38
C LYS A 375 4.25 8.53 -13.90
N ALA A 376 3.42 7.83 -13.10
CA ALA A 376 3.46 7.88 -11.64
C ALA A 376 4.53 6.99 -11.00
N TRP A 377 5.10 6.06 -11.74
CA TRP A 377 6.07 5.09 -11.23
C TRP A 377 7.52 5.46 -11.55
N MET A 378 8.46 4.69 -11.04
CA MET A 378 9.90 4.98 -11.09
C MET A 378 10.55 4.64 -12.42
N VAL A 379 9.90 3.84 -13.27
CA VAL A 379 10.47 3.27 -14.50
C VAL A 379 9.55 3.51 -15.68
N ASN A 380 10.13 3.87 -16.81
CA ASN A 380 9.41 4.04 -18.06
C ASN A 380 8.98 2.68 -18.66
N LYS A 381 8.10 2.73 -19.66
CA LYS A 381 7.61 1.55 -20.39
C LYS A 381 8.73 0.68 -20.99
N ASP A 382 9.82 1.27 -21.43
CA ASP A 382 10.98 0.60 -22.02
C ASP A 382 11.99 0.09 -20.98
N TYR A 383 11.62 0.10 -19.68
CA TYR A 383 12.45 -0.24 -18.52
C TYR A 383 13.60 0.75 -18.25
N SER A 384 13.69 1.87 -18.94
CA SER A 384 14.64 2.92 -18.58
C SER A 384 14.28 3.54 -17.23
N ARG A 385 15.30 3.76 -16.41
CA ARG A 385 15.17 4.31 -15.07
C ARG A 385 14.90 5.80 -15.14
N LYS A 386 13.86 6.27 -14.45
CA LYS A 386 13.52 7.68 -14.32
C LYS A 386 14.31 8.33 -13.19
N GLY A 387 14.25 9.66 -13.08
CA GLY A 387 14.79 10.40 -11.93
C GLY A 387 14.27 9.88 -10.59
N ALA A 388 13.00 9.47 -10.55
CA ALA A 388 12.37 8.87 -9.37
C ALA A 388 13.07 7.56 -8.91
N TYR A 389 13.51 6.72 -9.83
CA TYR A 389 14.28 5.52 -9.51
C TYR A 389 15.60 5.87 -8.81
N TYR A 390 16.33 6.84 -9.37
CA TYR A 390 17.60 7.29 -8.78
C TYR A 390 17.40 8.03 -7.46
N ALA A 391 16.25 8.70 -7.29
CA ALA A 391 15.88 9.34 -6.03
C ALA A 391 15.66 8.29 -4.93
N VAL A 392 14.95 7.19 -5.22
CA VAL A 392 14.77 6.07 -4.28
C VAL A 392 16.11 5.38 -4.00
N LEU A 393 16.89 5.06 -5.03
CA LEU A 393 18.20 4.43 -4.87
C LEU A 393 19.12 5.26 -3.96
N LYS A 394 19.15 6.59 -4.19
CA LYS A 394 19.90 7.51 -3.34
C LYS A 394 19.37 7.59 -1.92
N ALA A 395 18.05 7.62 -1.73
CA ALA A 395 17.44 7.63 -0.41
C ALA A 395 17.80 6.37 0.40
N LEU A 396 17.76 5.20 -0.25
CA LEU A 396 18.18 3.93 0.36
C LEU A 396 19.66 3.92 0.73
N TYR A 397 20.50 4.50 -0.12
CA TYR A 397 21.94 4.64 0.15
C TYR A 397 22.22 5.60 1.31
N ASP A 398 21.62 6.80 1.28
CA ASP A 398 21.83 7.86 2.30
C ASP A 398 21.31 7.45 3.70
N SER A 399 20.37 6.53 3.76
CA SER A 399 19.78 6.00 5.00
C SER A 399 20.49 4.74 5.49
N LYS A 400 21.74 4.51 5.06
CA LYS A 400 22.54 3.41 5.59
C LYS A 400 22.91 3.72 7.05
N ASN A 401 22.30 2.92 7.92
CA ASN A 401 22.88 2.49 9.21
C ASN A 401 22.08 1.42 9.84
#